data_9190ee2acc802cd152ea4fcbd00c8871
#
_entry.id   9190ee2acc802cd152ea4fcbd00c8871
#
_cell.length_a   1.000
_cell.length_b   1.000
_cell.length_c   1.000
_cell.angle_alpha   90.00
_cell.angle_beta   90.00
_cell.angle_gamma   90.00
#
_symmetry.space_group_name_H-M   'P 1'
#
loop_
_entity.id
_entity.type
_entity.pdbx_description
1 polymer ?
#
loop_
_entity_poly.entity_id
_entity_poly.type
_entity_poly.pdbx_seq_one_letter_code
_entity_poly.pdbx_strand_id
1 'polypeptide(L)'
;MQIKDKIVVVTGAGSGIGKALVKKFIAEGAHAVVAVDINFDTASKTAQELGCVAMSADVAKEDDVQRVIEDTESTIGPIDLFCSNAGVAAGASEQSINVEWELSWNVNVMSHVYAARHLLPRMLERGHGYFLNTASAAGLLNQIGGAAYGVTKHAAVGFSEWLALT
;
A
#
# COMPACT_ATOMS: atom_id res chain seq x y z
N MET A 1 0.08 13.44 11.94
CA MET A 1 1.50 13.47 11.42
C MET A 1 1.63 14.58 10.40
N GLN A 2 2.77 15.29 10.37
CA GLN A 2 3.15 16.19 9.27
C GLN A 2 4.05 15.43 8.30
N ILE A 3 3.91 15.67 7.01
CA ILE A 3 4.66 14.98 5.95
C ILE A 3 6.07 15.55 5.74
N LYS A 4 6.28 16.80 6.12
CA LYS A 4 7.58 17.46 5.98
C LYS A 4 8.70 16.63 6.61
N ASP A 5 9.78 16.46 5.88
CA ASP A 5 10.99 15.72 6.26
C ASP A 5 10.78 14.20 6.52
N LYS A 6 9.67 13.61 6.02
CA LYS A 6 9.32 12.20 6.21
C LYS A 6 9.72 11.33 5.01
N ILE A 7 10.07 10.08 5.28
CA ILE A 7 10.27 9.03 4.27
C ILE A 7 8.97 8.26 4.12
N VAL A 8 8.45 8.24 2.88
CA VAL A 8 7.13 7.69 2.55
C VAL A 8 7.24 6.63 1.46
N VAL A 9 6.59 5.50 1.67
CA VAL A 9 6.41 4.45 0.64
C VAL A 9 4.95 4.44 0.20
N VAL A 10 4.68 4.37 -1.10
CA VAL A 10 3.32 4.29 -1.67
C VAL A 10 3.25 3.13 -2.65
N THR A 11 2.38 2.15 -2.40
CA THR A 11 2.11 1.04 -3.31
C THR A 11 0.99 1.36 -4.29
N GLY A 12 1.03 0.77 -5.52
CA GLY A 12 0.12 1.13 -6.60
C GLY A 12 0.33 2.56 -7.10
N ALA A 13 1.59 3.03 -7.07
CA ALA A 13 1.96 4.41 -7.34
C ALA A 13 2.11 4.77 -8.82
N GLY A 14 1.99 3.79 -9.73
CA GLY A 14 2.10 4.01 -11.18
C GLY A 14 0.93 4.81 -11.77
N SER A 15 -0.22 4.88 -11.09
CA SER A 15 -1.42 5.55 -11.62
C SER A 15 -2.38 6.00 -10.51
N GLY A 16 -3.47 6.64 -10.90
CA GLY A 16 -4.65 6.91 -10.07
C GLY A 16 -4.35 7.55 -8.72
N ILE A 17 -4.93 6.98 -7.66
CA ILE A 17 -4.83 7.48 -6.28
C ILE A 17 -3.38 7.40 -5.79
N GLY A 18 -2.66 6.30 -6.07
CA GLY A 18 -1.27 6.15 -5.65
C GLY A 18 -0.35 7.23 -6.22
N LYS A 19 -0.44 7.51 -7.52
CA LYS A 19 0.30 8.60 -8.15
C LYS A 19 -0.06 9.97 -7.56
N ALA A 20 -1.35 10.19 -7.27
CA ALA A 20 -1.81 11.44 -6.64
C ALA A 20 -1.28 11.59 -5.20
N LEU A 21 -1.19 10.50 -4.44
CA LEU A 21 -0.57 10.49 -3.12
C LEU A 21 0.91 10.84 -3.19
N VAL A 22 1.67 10.21 -4.11
CA VAL A 22 3.09 10.54 -4.35
C VAL A 22 3.26 12.04 -4.61
N LYS A 23 2.48 12.58 -5.56
CA LYS A 23 2.50 14.02 -5.88
C LYS A 23 2.21 14.88 -4.65
N LYS A 24 1.21 14.51 -3.87
CA LYS A 24 0.83 15.25 -2.66
C LYS A 24 1.93 15.22 -1.60
N PHE A 25 2.52 14.07 -1.33
CA PHE A 25 3.56 13.95 -0.31
C PHE A 25 4.83 14.74 -0.68
N ILE A 26 5.22 14.72 -1.95
CA ILE A 26 6.33 15.56 -2.44
C ILE A 26 6.01 17.04 -2.24
N ALA A 27 4.80 17.48 -2.61
CA ALA A 27 4.36 18.87 -2.45
C ALA A 27 4.30 19.33 -0.97
N GLU A 28 4.07 18.39 -0.04
CA GLU A 28 4.09 18.63 1.41
C GLU A 28 5.49 18.57 2.02
N GLY A 29 6.53 18.41 1.21
CA GLY A 29 7.92 18.46 1.64
C GLY A 29 8.43 17.16 2.26
N ALA A 30 7.93 16.00 1.83
CA ALA A 30 8.53 14.71 2.21
C ALA A 30 10.03 14.73 1.89
N HIS A 31 10.85 14.14 2.78
CA HIS A 31 12.28 13.96 2.53
C HIS A 31 12.53 13.06 1.34
N ALA A 32 11.81 11.95 1.27
CA ALA A 32 11.83 11.03 0.14
C ALA A 32 10.47 10.35 -0.02
N VAL A 33 10.10 10.05 -1.26
CA VAL A 33 8.93 9.21 -1.58
C VAL A 33 9.38 8.07 -2.47
N VAL A 34 8.99 6.84 -2.12
CA VAL A 34 9.21 5.64 -2.90
C VAL A 34 7.90 5.24 -3.58
N ALA A 35 7.86 5.35 -4.89
CA ALA A 35 6.74 4.97 -5.73
C ALA A 35 6.88 3.49 -6.12
N VAL A 36 6.02 2.64 -5.58
CA VAL A 36 6.03 1.19 -5.80
C VAL A 36 4.85 0.77 -6.66
N ASP A 37 5.11 0.00 -7.70
CA ASP A 37 4.05 -0.59 -8.54
C ASP A 37 4.49 -1.96 -9.05
N ILE A 38 3.53 -2.83 -9.39
CA ILE A 38 3.84 -4.12 -10.02
C ILE A 38 4.45 -3.90 -11.40
N ASN A 39 4.04 -2.85 -12.10
CA ASN A 39 4.62 -2.41 -13.36
C ASN A 39 5.70 -1.35 -13.11
N PHE A 40 6.96 -1.75 -13.23
CA PHE A 40 8.11 -0.87 -13.02
C PHE A 40 8.10 0.36 -13.96
N ASP A 41 7.66 0.20 -15.20
CA ASP A 41 7.65 1.30 -16.18
C ASP A 41 6.70 2.43 -15.73
N THR A 42 5.53 2.09 -15.17
CA THR A 42 4.59 3.08 -14.64
C THR A 42 5.09 3.75 -13.36
N ALA A 43 5.72 2.99 -12.46
CA ALA A 43 6.37 3.53 -11.27
C ALA A 43 7.53 4.46 -11.66
N SER A 44 8.38 4.04 -12.60
CA SER A 44 9.51 4.82 -13.11
C SER A 44 9.07 6.12 -13.77
N LYS A 45 8.00 6.07 -14.58
CA LYS A 45 7.41 7.28 -15.17
C LYS A 45 6.91 8.25 -14.10
N THR A 46 6.22 7.75 -13.09
CA THR A 46 5.78 8.56 -11.95
C THR A 46 6.98 9.18 -11.22
N ALA A 47 8.02 8.40 -11.00
CA ALA A 47 9.23 8.85 -10.33
C ALA A 47 9.99 9.93 -11.12
N GLN A 48 10.13 9.77 -12.44
CA GLN A 48 10.75 10.77 -13.32
C GLN A 48 9.96 12.06 -13.36
N GLU A 49 8.63 12.00 -13.45
CA GLU A 49 7.77 13.18 -13.50
C GLU A 49 7.76 13.95 -12.18
N LEU A 50 7.89 13.28 -11.05
CA LEU A 50 7.69 13.89 -9.73
C LEU A 50 8.98 14.01 -8.90
N GLY A 51 10.10 13.46 -9.37
CA GLY A 51 11.39 13.55 -8.67
C GLY A 51 11.45 12.64 -7.44
N CYS A 52 11.02 11.39 -7.56
CA CYS A 52 11.04 10.42 -6.47
C CYS A 52 11.71 9.10 -6.87
N VAL A 53 11.75 8.12 -5.97
CA VAL A 53 12.37 6.80 -6.22
C VAL A 53 11.32 5.84 -6.75
N ALA A 54 11.65 4.99 -7.73
CA ALA A 54 10.80 3.94 -8.25
C ALA A 54 11.27 2.56 -7.79
N MET A 55 10.35 1.70 -7.36
CA MET A 55 10.60 0.27 -7.12
C MET A 55 9.49 -0.57 -7.75
N SER A 56 9.81 -1.82 -8.13
CA SER A 56 8.82 -2.81 -8.57
C SER A 56 8.52 -3.78 -7.44
N ALA A 57 7.23 -4.06 -7.20
CA ALA A 57 6.79 -5.11 -6.30
C ALA A 57 5.39 -5.61 -6.65
N ASP A 58 5.20 -6.92 -6.58
CA ASP A 58 3.89 -7.56 -6.51
C ASP A 58 3.48 -7.63 -5.03
N VAL A 59 2.59 -6.75 -4.60
CA VAL A 59 2.16 -6.67 -3.19
C VAL A 59 1.41 -7.91 -2.70
N ALA A 60 0.97 -8.80 -3.62
CA ALA A 60 0.43 -10.11 -3.27
C ALA A 60 1.50 -11.10 -2.77
N LYS A 61 2.79 -10.76 -2.92
CA LYS A 61 3.93 -11.56 -2.48
C LYS A 61 4.61 -10.92 -1.29
N GLU A 62 4.68 -11.66 -0.20
CA GLU A 62 5.29 -11.18 1.05
C GLU A 62 6.75 -10.77 0.86
N ASP A 63 7.55 -11.59 0.16
CA ASP A 63 8.97 -11.34 -0.08
C ASP A 63 9.21 -10.03 -0.85
N ASP A 64 8.33 -9.66 -1.77
CA ASP A 64 8.42 -8.40 -2.51
C ASP A 64 8.16 -7.20 -1.59
N VAL A 65 7.16 -7.29 -0.70
CA VAL A 65 6.86 -6.23 0.28
C VAL A 65 8.01 -6.10 1.28
N GLN A 66 8.54 -7.22 1.78
CA GLN A 66 9.71 -7.24 2.66
C GLN A 66 10.91 -6.56 2.00
N ARG A 67 11.23 -6.92 0.76
CA ARG A 67 12.33 -6.33 -0.01
C ARG A 67 12.17 -4.82 -0.18
N VAL A 68 10.98 -4.33 -0.52
CA VAL A 68 10.72 -2.87 -0.61
C VAL A 68 11.03 -2.16 0.70
N ILE A 69 10.64 -2.74 1.83
CA ILE A 69 10.90 -2.16 3.16
C ILE A 69 12.41 -2.15 3.44
N GLU A 70 13.09 -3.28 3.23
CA GLU A 70 14.52 -3.43 3.49
C GLU A 70 15.37 -2.52 2.59
N ASP A 71 15.10 -2.50 1.30
CA ASP A 71 15.80 -1.65 0.34
C ASP A 71 15.60 -0.16 0.66
N THR A 72 14.37 0.24 1.02
CA THR A 72 14.08 1.62 1.39
C THR A 72 14.85 2.01 2.67
N GLU A 73 14.75 1.21 3.73
CA GLU A 73 15.38 1.55 5.00
C GLU A 73 16.91 1.49 4.94
N SER A 74 17.50 0.61 4.12
CA SER A 74 18.95 0.52 3.96
C SER A 74 19.56 1.61 3.08
N THR A 75 18.82 2.10 2.07
CA THR A 75 19.37 3.05 1.07
C THR A 75 18.94 4.48 1.29
N ILE A 76 17.77 4.71 1.90
CA ILE A 76 17.18 6.05 2.07
C ILE A 76 17.08 6.40 3.55
N GLY A 77 16.55 5.48 4.37
CA GLY A 77 16.39 5.64 5.81
C GLY A 77 15.07 5.11 6.34
N PRO A 78 14.82 5.27 7.64
CA PRO A 78 13.65 4.72 8.32
C PRO A 78 12.33 5.19 7.70
N ILE A 79 11.45 4.25 7.33
CA ILE A 79 10.15 4.58 6.75
C ILE A 79 9.24 5.16 7.83
N ASP A 80 8.82 6.42 7.68
CA ASP A 80 7.88 7.09 8.59
C ASP A 80 6.42 6.78 8.26
N LEU A 81 6.09 6.64 6.96
CA LEU A 81 4.74 6.36 6.48
C LEU A 81 4.75 5.30 5.38
N PHE A 82 4.00 4.24 5.59
CA PHE A 82 3.76 3.23 4.55
C PHE A 82 2.30 3.29 4.08
N CYS A 83 2.11 3.62 2.79
CA CYS A 83 0.79 3.71 2.17
C CYS A 83 0.50 2.43 1.39
N SER A 84 -0.24 1.51 1.99
CA SER A 84 -0.79 0.33 1.32
C SER A 84 -2.00 0.75 0.49
N ASN A 85 -1.72 1.20 -0.75
CA ASN A 85 -2.74 1.74 -1.65
C ASN A 85 -3.06 0.82 -2.84
N ALA A 86 -2.14 -0.05 -3.25
CA ALA A 86 -2.41 -1.01 -4.33
C ALA A 86 -3.68 -1.82 -4.05
N GLY A 87 -4.48 -2.04 -5.08
CA GLY A 87 -5.73 -2.77 -4.96
C GLY A 87 -6.26 -3.23 -6.32
N VAL A 88 -7.04 -4.31 -6.29
CA VAL A 88 -7.69 -4.89 -7.48
C VAL A 88 -9.16 -5.16 -7.20
N ALA A 89 -9.95 -5.17 -8.27
CA ALA A 89 -11.36 -5.56 -8.24
C ALA A 89 -11.54 -6.80 -9.13
N ALA A 90 -11.25 -7.98 -8.58
CA ALA A 90 -11.50 -9.27 -9.21
C ALA A 90 -12.57 -10.02 -8.40
N GLY A 91 -13.29 -10.95 -9.05
CA GLY A 91 -14.35 -11.73 -8.40
C GLY A 91 -15.66 -10.98 -8.24
N ALA A 92 -16.49 -11.01 -9.31
CA ALA A 92 -17.75 -10.26 -9.39
C ALA A 92 -18.88 -10.83 -8.51
N SER A 93 -18.93 -12.16 -8.34
CA SER A 93 -19.98 -12.86 -7.60
C SER A 93 -19.43 -14.09 -6.87
N GLU A 94 -20.31 -14.83 -6.17
CA GLU A 94 -20.02 -16.13 -5.56
C GLU A 94 -19.66 -17.21 -6.59
N GLN A 95 -20.03 -17.02 -7.86
CA GLN A 95 -19.68 -17.91 -8.98
C GLN A 95 -18.24 -17.69 -9.49
N SER A 96 -17.60 -16.62 -9.08
CA SER A 96 -16.21 -16.31 -9.49
C SER A 96 -15.26 -17.41 -9.03
N ILE A 97 -14.31 -17.76 -9.91
CA ILE A 97 -13.35 -18.83 -9.64
C ILE A 97 -12.41 -18.46 -8.48
N ASN A 98 -11.90 -19.46 -7.79
CA ASN A 98 -11.08 -19.26 -6.59
C ASN A 98 -9.89 -18.32 -6.81
N VAL A 99 -9.24 -18.41 -7.98
CA VAL A 99 -8.08 -17.55 -8.28
C VAL A 99 -8.41 -16.06 -8.28
N GLU A 100 -9.64 -15.66 -8.63
CA GLU A 100 -10.05 -14.24 -8.54
C GLU A 100 -10.28 -13.80 -7.08
N TRP A 101 -10.83 -14.69 -6.26
CA TRP A 101 -10.97 -14.47 -4.82
C TRP A 101 -9.60 -14.38 -4.13
N GLU A 102 -8.70 -15.30 -4.44
CA GLU A 102 -7.33 -15.33 -3.92
C GLU A 102 -6.55 -14.08 -4.32
N LEU A 103 -6.67 -13.66 -5.60
CA LEU A 103 -6.04 -12.42 -6.08
C LEU A 103 -6.54 -11.20 -5.28
N SER A 104 -7.88 -11.05 -5.17
CA SER A 104 -8.46 -9.96 -4.40
C SER A 104 -8.04 -9.99 -2.93
N TRP A 105 -7.99 -11.17 -2.31
CA TRP A 105 -7.56 -11.34 -0.93
C TRP A 105 -6.10 -10.96 -0.72
N ASN A 106 -5.21 -11.50 -1.57
CA ASN A 106 -3.78 -11.27 -1.44
C ASN A 106 -3.41 -9.81 -1.68
N VAL A 107 -4.02 -9.16 -2.68
CA VAL A 107 -3.71 -7.77 -2.99
C VAL A 107 -4.39 -6.79 -2.03
N ASN A 108 -5.69 -6.98 -1.69
CA ASN A 108 -6.44 -5.99 -0.93
C ASN A 108 -6.35 -6.17 0.59
N VAL A 109 -5.90 -7.34 1.08
CA VAL A 109 -5.84 -7.66 2.52
C VAL A 109 -4.42 -8.04 2.94
N MET A 110 -3.86 -9.11 2.34
CA MET A 110 -2.56 -9.62 2.78
C MET A 110 -1.42 -8.63 2.56
N SER A 111 -1.49 -7.77 1.54
CA SER A 111 -0.52 -6.70 1.35
C SER A 111 -0.40 -5.75 2.56
N HIS A 112 -1.53 -5.42 3.21
CA HIS A 112 -1.54 -4.63 4.45
C HIS A 112 -0.91 -5.40 5.61
N VAL A 113 -1.22 -6.71 5.70
CA VAL A 113 -0.66 -7.61 6.73
C VAL A 113 0.85 -7.73 6.56
N TYR A 114 1.34 -7.94 5.34
CA TYR A 114 2.78 -8.05 5.05
C TYR A 114 3.53 -6.77 5.41
N ALA A 115 3.00 -5.62 5.00
CA ALA A 115 3.58 -4.32 5.36
C ALA A 115 3.67 -4.14 6.88
N ALA A 116 2.59 -4.43 7.62
CA ALA A 116 2.59 -4.34 9.07
C ALA A 116 3.57 -5.35 9.71
N ARG A 117 3.58 -6.60 9.23
CA ARG A 117 4.45 -7.67 9.77
C ARG A 117 5.93 -7.28 9.74
N HIS A 118 6.40 -6.71 8.64
CA HIS A 118 7.81 -6.38 8.44
C HIS A 118 8.22 -4.99 8.95
N LEU A 119 7.27 -4.06 9.05
CA LEU A 119 7.60 -2.68 9.39
C LEU A 119 7.15 -2.26 10.81
N LEU A 120 6.03 -2.79 11.33
CA LEU A 120 5.52 -2.42 12.65
C LEU A 120 6.53 -2.64 13.79
N PRO A 121 7.25 -3.79 13.87
CA PRO A 121 8.26 -3.98 14.92
C PRO A 121 9.34 -2.91 14.91
N ARG A 122 9.80 -2.51 13.73
CA ARG A 122 10.80 -1.44 13.54
C ARG A 122 10.24 -0.07 13.95
N MET A 123 8.97 0.22 13.64
CA MET A 123 8.29 1.45 14.06
C MET A 123 8.10 1.52 15.58
N LEU A 124 7.75 0.41 16.21
CA LEU A 124 7.60 0.33 17.68
C LEU A 124 8.95 0.52 18.38
N GLU A 125 10.02 -0.11 17.90
CA GLU A 125 11.37 0.05 18.45
C GLU A 125 11.83 1.51 18.45
N ARG A 126 11.55 2.27 17.38
CA ARG A 126 11.91 3.69 17.26
C ARG A 126 10.86 4.66 17.82
N GLY A 127 9.72 4.13 18.28
CA GLY A 127 8.66 4.90 18.95
C GLY A 127 7.81 5.77 18.03
N HIS A 128 7.91 5.62 16.70
CA HIS A 128 7.11 6.35 15.73
C HIS A 128 7.00 5.62 14.39
N GLY A 129 5.88 5.87 13.70
CA GLY A 129 5.58 5.37 12.37
C GLY A 129 4.08 5.40 12.10
N TYR A 130 3.69 5.34 10.84
CA TYR A 130 2.29 5.38 10.43
C TYR A 130 2.02 4.43 9.27
N PHE A 131 0.83 3.82 9.28
CA PHE A 131 0.27 3.10 8.15
C PHE A 131 -0.94 3.88 7.60
N LEU A 132 -1.01 4.02 6.29
CA LEU A 132 -2.17 4.52 5.57
C LEU A 132 -2.69 3.41 4.66
N ASN A 133 -3.83 2.84 5.00
CA ASN A 133 -4.44 1.77 4.23
C ASN A 133 -5.60 2.30 3.38
N THR A 134 -5.53 2.13 2.06
CA THR A 134 -6.60 2.52 1.16
C THR A 134 -7.74 1.51 1.22
N ALA A 135 -8.78 1.84 1.98
CA ALA A 135 -10.02 1.10 2.01
C ALA A 135 -10.93 1.53 0.83
N SER A 136 -12.23 1.43 1.01
CA SER A 136 -13.24 1.84 0.04
C SER A 136 -14.58 2.06 0.74
N ALA A 137 -15.49 2.82 0.16
CA ALA A 137 -16.89 2.82 0.57
C ALA A 137 -17.50 1.40 0.51
N ALA A 138 -17.02 0.55 -0.40
CA ALA A 138 -17.39 -0.87 -0.46
C ALA A 138 -16.98 -1.67 0.79
N GLY A 139 -16.06 -1.17 1.61
CA GLY A 139 -15.70 -1.76 2.90
C GLY A 139 -16.66 -1.39 4.05
N LEU A 140 -17.61 -0.48 3.81
CA LEU A 140 -18.63 -0.05 4.78
C LEU A 140 -20.05 -0.38 4.30
N LEU A 141 -20.30 -0.22 2.98
CA LEU A 141 -21.65 -0.31 2.38
C LEU A 141 -21.83 -1.52 1.46
N ASN A 142 -20.76 -2.22 1.12
CA ASN A 142 -20.71 -3.26 0.10
C ASN A 142 -20.84 -2.72 -1.36
N GLN A 143 -20.70 -3.63 -2.35
CA GLN A 143 -20.76 -3.27 -3.77
C GLN A 143 -21.44 -4.39 -4.57
N ILE A 144 -22.48 -4.03 -5.31
CA ILE A 144 -23.14 -4.95 -6.26
C ILE A 144 -22.16 -5.22 -7.43
N GLY A 145 -22.02 -6.50 -7.83
CA GLY A 145 -21.12 -6.91 -8.91
C GLY A 145 -19.63 -6.88 -8.56
N GLY A 146 -19.28 -6.85 -7.27
CA GLY A 146 -17.91 -6.90 -6.78
C GLY A 146 -17.82 -7.65 -5.46
N ALA A 147 -18.24 -8.93 -5.44
CA ALA A 147 -18.35 -9.72 -4.22
C ALA A 147 -17.02 -9.82 -3.48
N ALA A 148 -15.96 -10.29 -4.14
CA ALA A 148 -14.64 -10.40 -3.52
C ALA A 148 -14.05 -9.02 -3.17
N TYR A 149 -14.29 -8.00 -4.00
CA TYR A 149 -13.86 -6.64 -3.69
C TYR A 149 -14.53 -6.11 -2.41
N GLY A 150 -15.85 -6.20 -2.31
CA GLY A 150 -16.59 -5.78 -1.11
C GLY A 150 -16.11 -6.48 0.15
N VAL A 151 -16.01 -7.81 0.11
CA VAL A 151 -15.51 -8.63 1.24
C VAL A 151 -14.09 -8.23 1.65
N THR A 152 -13.18 -8.11 0.69
CA THR A 152 -11.78 -7.78 0.99
C THR A 152 -11.62 -6.34 1.50
N LYS A 153 -12.44 -5.39 1.05
CA LYS A 153 -12.40 -4.01 1.56
C LYS A 153 -12.99 -3.89 2.96
N HIS A 154 -13.97 -4.72 3.35
CA HIS A 154 -14.39 -4.85 4.76
C HIS A 154 -13.26 -5.43 5.62
N ALA A 155 -12.57 -6.47 5.13
CA ALA A 155 -11.42 -7.04 5.83
C ALA A 155 -10.29 -6.01 6.00
N ALA A 156 -10.01 -5.18 4.98
CA ALA A 156 -9.02 -4.11 5.06
C ALA A 156 -9.38 -3.04 6.12
N VAL A 157 -10.67 -2.68 6.24
CA VAL A 157 -11.15 -1.79 7.33
C VAL A 157 -10.92 -2.45 8.68
N GLY A 158 -11.40 -3.69 8.88
CA GLY A 158 -11.24 -4.40 10.16
C GLY A 158 -9.78 -4.58 10.56
N PHE A 159 -8.90 -4.90 9.60
CA PHE A 159 -7.45 -4.96 9.87
C PHE A 159 -6.87 -3.60 10.28
N SER A 160 -7.28 -2.52 9.60
CA SER A 160 -6.79 -1.17 9.90
C SER A 160 -7.25 -0.69 11.29
N GLU A 161 -8.49 -1.00 11.67
CA GLU A 161 -9.01 -0.70 13.01
C GLU A 161 -8.26 -1.50 14.10
N TRP A 162 -8.00 -2.79 13.85
CA TRP A 162 -7.20 -3.61 14.76
C TRP A 162 -5.78 -3.06 14.91
N LEU A 163 -5.13 -2.72 13.78
CA LEU A 163 -3.76 -2.19 13.78
C LEU A 163 -3.67 -0.85 14.54
N ALA A 164 -4.73 -0.03 14.54
CA ALA A 164 -4.76 1.24 15.27
C ALA A 164 -4.83 1.09 16.80
N LEU A 165 -5.10 -0.13 17.31
CA LEU A 165 -5.12 -0.45 18.74
C LEU A 165 -3.77 -0.98 19.25
N THR A 166 -2.83 -1.23 18.34
CA THR A 166 -1.50 -1.77 18.65
C THR A 166 -0.49 -0.65 18.93
#